data_1e4786827c387ae80a26b0087ac52e95
#
_entry.id   1e4786827c387ae80a26b0087ac52e95
#
_cell.length_a   1.000
_cell.length_b   1.000
_cell.length_c   1.000
_cell.angle_alpha   90.00
_cell.angle_beta   90.00
_cell.angle_gamma   90.00
#
_symmetry.space_group_name_H-M   'P 1'
#
loop_
_entity.id
_entity.type
_entity.pdbx_description
1 polymer ?
#
loop_
_entity_poly.entity_id
_entity_poly.type
_entity_poly.pdbx_seq_one_letter_code
_entity_poly.pdbx_strand_id
1 'polypeptide(L)'
;MFIRTLDELAAAGRIKSLVNDTTRSARFLTAADGMGFSYNDNRVSKGSDAVLWYKHHWEANYIIAGRGEVTDLTTGQSWPLEPGVLYVVGPNDRHRFRVTEDEHHVSVFCPPLRGDERHDEDGGYAANGPGPQTDRRMFLKRADEIRAAGKGMVAANGQARTLRMLTKADDVGFGFSDVHFAAGAEATLWYKHHWEANHIISGTGEVTDLTTGQSWTLEPGVGYNVGPKDRHRVRAHTDIHLVSVFCPPLEGHELHDADGALAPSDPVPPGPEGY
;
A
#
# COMPACT_ATOMS: atom_id res chain seq x y z
N MET A 1 -3.16 -1.12 17.94
CA MET A 1 -2.35 -0.56 16.82
C MET A 1 -0.87 -0.90 16.99
N PHE A 2 -0.07 -0.83 15.94
CA PHE A 2 1.37 -1.04 15.98
C PHE A 2 2.10 -0.24 14.91
N ILE A 3 3.35 0.11 15.21
CA ILE A 3 4.23 0.92 14.35
C ILE A 3 5.36 0.03 13.85
N ARG A 4 5.89 0.34 12.69
CA ARG A 4 7.13 -0.26 12.16
C ARG A 4 7.99 0.81 11.50
N THR A 5 9.27 0.74 11.78
CA THR A 5 10.28 1.61 11.20
C THR A 5 11.26 0.81 10.35
N LEU A 6 11.95 1.46 9.45
CA LEU A 6 13.00 0.80 8.64
C LEU A 6 14.11 0.19 9.51
N ASP A 7 14.46 0.83 10.63
CA ASP A 7 15.49 0.34 11.56
C ASP A 7 15.04 -0.95 12.27
N GLU A 8 13.78 -1.00 12.74
CA GLU A 8 13.20 -2.21 13.33
C GLU A 8 13.13 -3.35 12.30
N LEU A 9 12.75 -3.06 11.06
CA LEU A 9 12.71 -4.05 9.98
C LEU A 9 14.11 -4.56 9.62
N ALA A 10 15.12 -3.68 9.64
CA ALA A 10 16.52 -4.06 9.42
C ALA A 10 17.01 -4.99 10.55
N ALA A 11 16.77 -4.63 11.81
CA ALA A 11 17.13 -5.43 12.98
C ALA A 11 16.43 -6.80 12.97
N ALA A 12 15.19 -6.88 12.49
CA ALA A 12 14.42 -8.11 12.35
C ALA A 12 14.75 -8.93 11.10
N GLY A 13 15.71 -8.52 10.26
CA GLY A 13 16.06 -9.19 9.00
C GLY A 13 14.96 -9.18 7.94
N ARG A 14 14.05 -8.21 8.01
CA ARG A 14 12.90 -8.05 7.11
C ARG A 14 13.19 -7.18 5.89
N ILE A 15 14.43 -6.76 5.70
CA ILE A 15 14.89 -6.10 4.48
C ILE A 15 15.56 -7.13 3.59
N LYS A 16 15.05 -7.28 2.37
CA LYS A 16 15.51 -8.26 1.39
C LYS A 16 16.21 -7.58 0.22
N SER A 17 17.26 -8.21 -0.30
CA SER A 17 17.86 -7.89 -1.59
C SER A 17 17.28 -8.83 -2.65
N LEU A 18 16.74 -8.28 -3.72
CA LEU A 18 16.03 -8.99 -4.78
C LEU A 18 16.52 -8.53 -6.16
N VAL A 19 16.15 -9.28 -7.22
CA VAL A 19 16.44 -8.94 -8.62
C VAL A 19 17.93 -8.64 -8.83
N ASN A 20 18.79 -9.64 -8.56
CA ASN A 20 20.25 -9.51 -8.69
C ASN A 20 20.82 -8.31 -7.92
N ASP A 21 20.35 -8.09 -6.70
CA ASP A 21 20.75 -7.02 -5.80
C ASP A 21 20.40 -5.58 -6.27
N THR A 22 19.56 -5.45 -7.27
CA THR A 22 19.11 -4.11 -7.73
C THR A 22 17.90 -3.58 -6.95
N THR A 23 17.22 -4.43 -6.18
CA THR A 23 16.03 -4.07 -5.40
C THR A 23 16.25 -4.33 -3.92
N ARG A 24 16.11 -3.29 -3.09
CA ARG A 24 16.01 -3.39 -1.64
C ARG A 24 14.54 -3.29 -1.24
N SER A 25 13.99 -4.37 -0.66
CA SER A 25 12.58 -4.49 -0.27
C SER A 25 12.44 -4.62 1.24
N ALA A 26 11.84 -3.64 1.89
CA ALA A 26 11.50 -3.67 3.30
C ALA A 26 10.08 -4.21 3.49
N ARG A 27 9.96 -5.37 4.15
CA ARG A 27 8.70 -6.10 4.37
C ARG A 27 7.95 -5.54 5.58
N PHE A 28 7.16 -4.50 5.38
CA PHE A 28 6.41 -3.83 6.46
C PHE A 28 5.31 -4.71 7.03
N LEU A 29 4.48 -5.30 6.16
CA LEU A 29 3.46 -6.27 6.55
C LEU A 29 3.65 -7.59 5.82
N THR A 30 3.30 -8.68 6.51
CA THR A 30 3.38 -10.06 6.02
C THR A 30 2.11 -10.81 6.40
N ALA A 31 1.97 -12.05 5.93
CA ALA A 31 0.84 -12.91 6.29
C ALA A 31 0.67 -13.11 7.81
N ALA A 32 1.79 -13.10 8.56
CA ALA A 32 1.76 -13.24 10.03
C ALA A 32 1.03 -12.08 10.73
N ASP A 33 0.87 -10.94 10.05
CA ASP A 33 0.15 -9.80 10.61
C ASP A 33 -1.38 -9.93 10.47
N GLY A 34 -1.88 -10.93 9.71
CA GLY A 34 -3.29 -11.28 9.65
C GLY A 34 -4.24 -10.22 9.09
N MET A 35 -3.72 -9.17 8.45
CA MET A 35 -4.50 -8.03 7.97
C MET A 35 -5.14 -8.24 6.59
N GLY A 36 -4.97 -9.44 5.98
CA GLY A 36 -5.53 -9.78 4.67
C GLY A 36 -4.67 -9.40 3.48
N PHE A 37 -3.65 -8.59 3.67
CA PHE A 37 -2.67 -8.17 2.66
C PHE A 37 -1.27 -8.07 3.28
N SER A 38 -0.25 -7.97 2.43
CA SER A 38 1.10 -7.57 2.84
C SER A 38 1.52 -6.33 2.06
N TYR A 39 2.43 -5.51 2.62
CA TYR A 39 3.02 -4.42 1.87
C TYR A 39 4.52 -4.27 2.15
N ASN A 40 5.21 -3.75 1.14
CA ASN A 40 6.64 -3.53 1.14
C ASN A 40 6.98 -2.12 0.69
N ASP A 41 8.03 -1.53 1.25
CA ASP A 41 8.71 -0.34 0.72
C ASP A 41 9.91 -0.83 -0.12
N ASN A 42 9.95 -0.45 -1.39
CA ASN A 42 10.96 -0.91 -2.34
C ASN A 42 11.79 0.27 -2.87
N ARG A 43 13.10 0.07 -2.86
CA ARG A 43 14.07 0.95 -3.51
C ARG A 43 14.75 0.17 -4.63
N VAL A 44 14.65 0.66 -5.85
CA VAL A 44 15.13 -0.04 -7.05
C VAL A 44 16.15 0.83 -7.76
N SER A 45 17.32 0.27 -8.00
CA SER A 45 18.40 0.99 -8.67
C SER A 45 18.14 1.14 -10.17
N LYS A 46 18.54 2.27 -10.72
CA LYS A 46 18.59 2.52 -12.16
C LYS A 46 19.27 1.36 -12.90
N GLY A 47 18.69 0.95 -14.01
CA GLY A 47 19.17 -0.16 -14.83
C GLY A 47 18.64 -1.53 -14.41
N SER A 48 17.83 -1.60 -13.34
CA SER A 48 17.10 -2.82 -13.00
C SER A 48 16.15 -3.18 -14.15
N ASP A 49 16.15 -4.47 -14.50
CA ASP A 49 15.37 -5.02 -15.60
C ASP A 49 14.99 -6.46 -15.24
N ALA A 50 13.72 -6.71 -14.99
CA ALA A 50 13.22 -7.99 -14.53
C ALA A 50 11.97 -8.42 -15.31
N VAL A 51 11.86 -9.71 -15.56
CA VAL A 51 10.62 -10.35 -16.00
C VAL A 51 9.99 -11.01 -14.78
N LEU A 52 8.76 -10.67 -14.49
CA LEU A 52 8.03 -11.08 -13.29
C LEU A 52 6.67 -11.68 -13.68
N TRP A 53 6.21 -12.66 -12.87
CA TRP A 53 4.91 -13.27 -13.06
C TRP A 53 4.34 -13.82 -11.74
N TYR A 54 3.49 -13.03 -11.08
CA TYR A 54 2.90 -13.39 -9.79
C TYR A 54 1.61 -14.23 -9.95
N LYS A 55 1.78 -15.50 -10.30
CA LYS A 55 0.70 -16.47 -10.60
C LYS A 55 -0.30 -16.67 -9.46
N HIS A 56 0.06 -16.32 -8.24
CA HIS A 56 -0.70 -16.62 -7.02
C HIS A 56 -1.13 -15.39 -6.23
N HIS A 57 -0.82 -14.19 -6.75
CA HIS A 57 -1.06 -12.94 -6.05
C HIS A 57 -1.55 -11.86 -7.02
N TRP A 58 -2.37 -10.94 -6.52
CA TRP A 58 -2.42 -9.58 -7.03
C TRP A 58 -1.25 -8.81 -6.43
N GLU A 59 -0.62 -7.99 -7.22
CA GLU A 59 0.35 -6.99 -6.79
C GLU A 59 -0.07 -5.61 -7.31
N ALA A 60 -0.10 -4.62 -6.43
CA ALA A 60 -0.25 -3.23 -6.81
C ALA A 60 1.00 -2.44 -6.40
N ASN A 61 1.56 -1.66 -7.33
CA ASN A 61 2.78 -0.90 -7.14
C ASN A 61 2.51 0.60 -7.35
N TYR A 62 2.67 1.39 -6.29
CA TYR A 62 2.51 2.85 -6.35
C TYR A 62 3.86 3.53 -6.40
N ILE A 63 4.13 4.24 -7.50
CA ILE A 63 5.40 4.92 -7.75
C ILE A 63 5.44 6.23 -6.96
N ILE A 64 6.42 6.35 -6.06
CA ILE A 64 6.65 7.52 -5.21
C ILE A 64 7.68 8.45 -5.83
N ALA A 65 8.75 7.88 -6.39
CA ALA A 65 9.85 8.63 -7.00
C ALA A 65 10.54 7.79 -8.08
N GLY A 66 11.29 8.46 -8.96
CA GLY A 66 12.03 7.80 -10.04
C GLY A 66 11.18 7.58 -11.29
N ARG A 67 11.73 6.85 -12.25
CA ARG A 67 11.09 6.56 -13.54
C ARG A 67 11.42 5.17 -14.03
N GLY A 68 10.46 4.58 -14.76
CA GLY A 68 10.61 3.28 -15.35
C GLY A 68 9.57 3.01 -16.43
N GLU A 69 9.40 1.74 -16.74
CA GLU A 69 8.41 1.23 -17.68
C GLU A 69 7.93 -0.14 -17.22
N VAL A 70 6.65 -0.41 -17.31
CA VAL A 70 6.08 -1.75 -17.22
C VAL A 70 5.53 -2.16 -18.59
N THR A 71 5.86 -3.39 -19.01
CA THR A 71 5.41 -3.96 -20.30
C THR A 71 4.64 -5.25 -20.05
N ASP A 72 3.41 -5.34 -20.53
CA ASP A 72 2.67 -6.61 -20.65
C ASP A 72 3.31 -7.47 -21.74
N LEU A 73 3.92 -8.58 -21.38
CA LEU A 73 4.60 -9.48 -22.31
C LEU A 73 3.65 -10.33 -23.16
N THR A 74 2.33 -10.32 -22.85
CA THR A 74 1.31 -11.00 -23.66
C THR A 74 0.88 -10.14 -24.83
N THR A 75 0.69 -8.84 -24.58
CA THR A 75 0.19 -7.90 -25.60
C THR A 75 1.30 -7.07 -26.23
N GLY A 76 2.46 -6.95 -25.58
CA GLY A 76 3.55 -6.05 -25.95
C GLY A 76 3.28 -4.58 -25.61
N GLN A 77 2.17 -4.27 -24.94
CA GLN A 77 1.87 -2.90 -24.54
C GLN A 77 2.76 -2.47 -23.37
N SER A 78 3.29 -1.25 -23.46
CA SER A 78 4.14 -0.64 -22.43
C SER A 78 3.51 0.65 -21.89
N TRP A 79 3.78 0.92 -20.61
CA TRP A 79 3.35 2.14 -19.94
C TRP A 79 4.51 2.76 -19.15
N PRO A 80 4.70 4.07 -19.23
CA PRO A 80 5.69 4.75 -18.42
C PRO A 80 5.29 4.74 -16.94
N LEU A 81 6.28 4.54 -16.09
CA LEU A 81 6.18 4.64 -14.64
C LEU A 81 6.82 5.94 -14.17
N GLU A 82 6.05 6.70 -13.40
CA GLU A 82 6.44 7.98 -12.82
C GLU A 82 5.65 8.24 -11.52
N PRO A 83 6.05 9.19 -10.67
CA PRO A 83 5.36 9.46 -9.41
C PRO A 83 3.85 9.68 -9.59
N GLY A 84 3.04 9.00 -8.76
CA GLY A 84 1.59 9.03 -8.81
C GLY A 84 0.96 7.98 -9.74
N VAL A 85 1.75 7.16 -10.43
CA VAL A 85 1.25 5.99 -11.16
C VAL A 85 1.11 4.82 -10.20
N LEU A 86 -0.04 4.16 -10.25
CA LEU A 86 -0.31 2.86 -9.65
C LEU A 86 -0.51 1.85 -10.77
N TYR A 87 0.34 0.84 -10.89
CA TYR A 87 0.09 -0.30 -11.77
C TYR A 87 -0.24 -1.55 -10.96
N VAL A 88 -1.15 -2.36 -11.50
CA VAL A 88 -1.64 -3.58 -10.88
C VAL A 88 -1.44 -4.73 -11.83
N VAL A 89 -0.84 -5.82 -11.32
CA VAL A 89 -0.59 -7.06 -12.04
C VAL A 89 -1.13 -8.24 -11.25
N GLY A 90 -1.54 -9.30 -11.94
CA GLY A 90 -2.11 -10.47 -11.32
C GLY A 90 -1.71 -11.78 -11.99
N PRO A 91 -2.45 -12.87 -11.74
CA PRO A 91 -2.11 -14.21 -12.20
C PRO A 91 -1.93 -14.35 -13.71
N ASN A 92 -2.58 -13.47 -14.48
CA ASN A 92 -2.58 -13.53 -15.95
C ASN A 92 -1.51 -12.65 -16.59
N ASP A 93 -0.67 -11.97 -15.79
CA ASP A 93 0.15 -10.87 -16.26
C ASP A 93 1.65 -11.16 -16.10
N ARG A 94 2.22 -11.86 -17.08
CA ARG A 94 3.67 -11.91 -17.21
C ARG A 94 4.14 -10.58 -17.76
N HIS A 95 4.95 -9.85 -17.01
CA HIS A 95 5.33 -8.50 -17.35
C HIS A 95 6.84 -8.26 -17.18
N ARG A 96 7.35 -7.25 -17.88
CA ARG A 96 8.71 -6.74 -17.70
C ARG A 96 8.65 -5.43 -16.96
N PHE A 97 9.43 -5.32 -15.90
CA PHE A 97 9.62 -4.10 -15.12
C PHE A 97 11.04 -3.59 -15.34
N ARG A 98 11.18 -2.36 -15.81
CA ARG A 98 12.46 -1.73 -16.14
C ARG A 98 12.55 -0.36 -15.49
N VAL A 99 13.66 -0.08 -14.81
CA VAL A 99 13.92 1.18 -14.11
C VAL A 99 14.95 2.00 -14.88
N THR A 100 14.61 3.24 -15.21
CA THR A 100 15.46 4.18 -15.95
C THR A 100 16.09 5.27 -15.08
N GLU A 101 15.50 5.55 -13.91
CA GLU A 101 16.03 6.39 -12.82
C GLU A 101 15.82 5.67 -11.50
N ASP A 102 16.67 5.86 -10.49
CA ASP A 102 16.48 5.23 -9.18
C ASP A 102 15.05 5.42 -8.71
N GLU A 103 14.37 4.31 -8.39
CA GLU A 103 12.93 4.30 -8.13
C GLU A 103 12.61 3.93 -6.69
N HIS A 104 11.57 4.54 -6.18
CA HIS A 104 10.93 4.25 -4.90
C HIS A 104 9.45 3.96 -5.12
N HIS A 105 8.98 2.79 -4.69
CA HIS A 105 7.56 2.45 -4.72
C HIS A 105 7.13 1.61 -3.52
N VAL A 106 5.83 1.66 -3.21
CA VAL A 106 5.18 0.74 -2.28
C VAL A 106 4.47 -0.35 -3.08
N SER A 107 4.76 -1.63 -2.77
CA SER A 107 4.03 -2.79 -3.31
C SER A 107 3.08 -3.36 -2.28
N VAL A 108 1.86 -3.71 -2.70
CA VAL A 108 0.86 -4.41 -1.89
C VAL A 108 0.50 -5.73 -2.55
N PHE A 109 0.48 -6.83 -1.77
CA PHE A 109 0.14 -8.17 -2.26
C PHE A 109 -1.11 -8.74 -1.58
N CYS A 110 -1.98 -9.34 -2.37
CA CYS A 110 -3.12 -10.14 -1.90
C CYS A 110 -3.25 -11.41 -2.77
N PRO A 111 -3.25 -12.62 -2.18
CA PRO A 111 -2.99 -12.95 -0.77
C PRO A 111 -1.65 -12.42 -0.24
N PRO A 112 -1.52 -12.24 1.10
CA PRO A 112 -0.33 -11.65 1.69
C PRO A 112 0.90 -12.57 1.55
N LEU A 113 2.09 -11.95 1.41
CA LEU A 113 3.37 -12.66 1.43
C LEU A 113 3.74 -13.08 2.85
N ARG A 114 4.46 -14.21 2.99
CA ARG A 114 5.04 -14.65 4.28
C ARG A 114 6.21 -13.76 4.74
N GLY A 115 6.93 -13.16 3.76
CA GLY A 115 8.04 -12.25 4.00
C GLY A 115 9.43 -12.85 3.79
N ASP A 116 9.52 -14.14 3.47
CA ASP A 116 10.76 -14.88 3.18
C ASP A 116 10.89 -15.27 1.71
N GLU A 117 9.90 -14.93 0.87
CA GLU A 117 9.86 -15.30 -0.53
C GLU A 117 11.05 -14.75 -1.30
N ARG A 118 11.49 -15.57 -2.25
CA ARG A 118 12.40 -15.22 -3.34
C ARG A 118 11.72 -15.52 -4.66
N HIS A 119 12.05 -14.78 -5.69
CA HIS A 119 11.54 -15.05 -7.03
C HIS A 119 12.00 -16.46 -7.50
N ASP A 120 11.05 -17.20 -8.06
CA ASP A 120 11.32 -18.45 -8.77
C ASP A 120 11.86 -18.19 -10.19
N GLU A 121 11.99 -19.25 -10.99
CA GLU A 121 12.51 -19.18 -12.36
C GLU A 121 11.61 -18.36 -13.30
N ASP A 122 10.31 -18.23 -12.98
CA ASP A 122 9.35 -17.42 -13.72
C ASP A 122 9.27 -15.96 -13.21
N GLY A 123 10.02 -15.62 -12.18
CA GLY A 123 9.97 -14.30 -11.52
C GLY A 123 8.75 -14.13 -10.63
N GLY A 124 8.17 -15.22 -10.14
CA GLY A 124 7.01 -15.23 -9.24
C GLY A 124 7.37 -15.52 -7.80
N TYR A 125 6.37 -15.45 -6.94
CA TYR A 125 6.44 -15.90 -5.55
C TYR A 125 5.59 -17.15 -5.35
N ALA A 126 6.04 -18.03 -4.44
CA ALA A 126 5.30 -19.22 -4.05
C ALA A 126 3.91 -18.87 -3.48
N ALA A 127 2.93 -19.73 -3.75
CA ALA A 127 1.59 -19.57 -3.22
C ALA A 127 1.58 -19.54 -1.68
N ASN A 128 0.75 -18.66 -1.12
CA ASN A 128 0.44 -18.60 0.30
C ASN A 128 -1.09 -18.63 0.49
N GLY A 129 -1.69 -19.77 0.21
CA GLY A 129 -3.12 -19.97 0.18
C GLY A 129 -3.71 -19.99 -1.24
N PRO A 130 -5.05 -20.02 -1.37
CA PRO A 130 -5.72 -19.94 -2.66
C PRO A 130 -5.39 -18.63 -3.37
N GLY A 131 -4.86 -18.71 -4.58
CA GLY A 131 -4.62 -17.55 -5.43
C GLY A 131 -5.90 -16.96 -6.01
N PRO A 132 -5.84 -15.72 -6.54
CA PRO A 132 -6.98 -15.10 -7.20
C PRO A 132 -7.47 -15.94 -8.39
N GLN A 133 -8.78 -16.10 -8.50
CA GLN A 133 -9.44 -16.73 -9.65
C GLN A 133 -10.09 -15.61 -10.47
N THR A 134 -9.44 -15.20 -11.54
CA THR A 134 -9.84 -14.00 -12.28
C THR A 134 -9.42 -14.06 -13.74
N ASP A 135 -10.21 -13.45 -14.61
CA ASP A 135 -9.87 -13.18 -16.02
C ASP A 135 -9.29 -11.75 -16.22
N ARG A 136 -9.23 -10.98 -15.15
CA ARG A 136 -8.70 -9.61 -15.21
C ARG A 136 -7.25 -9.60 -15.63
N ARG A 137 -6.90 -8.58 -16.39
CA ARG A 137 -5.55 -8.28 -16.84
C ARG A 137 -5.03 -7.06 -16.10
N MET A 138 -3.71 -6.87 -16.18
CA MET A 138 -3.04 -5.70 -15.63
C MET A 138 -3.69 -4.40 -16.09
N PHE A 139 -3.66 -3.42 -15.21
CA PHE A 139 -4.17 -2.08 -15.47
C PHE A 139 -3.36 -1.04 -14.69
N LEU A 140 -3.51 0.22 -15.10
CA LEU A 140 -2.88 1.34 -14.44
C LEU A 140 -3.93 2.38 -14.04
N LYS A 141 -3.62 3.10 -12.96
CA LYS A 141 -4.35 4.31 -12.55
C LYS A 141 -3.35 5.42 -12.27
N ARG A 142 -3.72 6.64 -12.59
CA ARG A 142 -2.89 7.82 -12.39
C ARG A 142 -3.56 8.79 -11.43
N ALA A 143 -2.82 9.23 -10.41
CA ALA A 143 -3.33 10.14 -9.39
C ALA A 143 -3.78 11.48 -9.99
N ASP A 144 -3.08 11.99 -10.99
CA ASP A 144 -3.43 13.24 -11.69
C ASP A 144 -4.73 13.09 -12.51
N GLU A 145 -4.96 11.98 -13.19
CA GLU A 145 -6.20 11.69 -13.93
C GLU A 145 -7.40 11.59 -12.99
N ILE A 146 -7.25 10.88 -11.85
CA ILE A 146 -8.30 10.77 -10.83
C ILE A 146 -8.63 12.15 -10.25
N ARG A 147 -7.60 12.96 -10.00
CA ARG A 147 -7.76 14.34 -9.50
C ARG A 147 -8.44 15.23 -10.54
N ALA A 148 -8.01 15.17 -11.81
CA ALA A 148 -8.60 15.93 -12.91
C ALA A 148 -10.07 15.55 -13.17
N ALA A 149 -10.44 14.29 -12.93
CA ALA A 149 -11.83 13.80 -13.01
C ALA A 149 -12.70 14.24 -11.81
N GLY A 150 -12.15 15.01 -10.86
CA GLY A 150 -12.88 15.47 -9.66
C GLY A 150 -13.21 14.35 -8.66
N LYS A 151 -12.54 13.21 -8.74
CA LYS A 151 -12.78 12.05 -7.87
C LYS A 151 -11.98 12.08 -6.56
N GLY A 152 -11.29 13.18 -6.28
CA GLY A 152 -10.62 13.39 -5.01
C GLY A 152 -11.62 13.70 -3.91
N MET A 153 -11.46 13.03 -2.77
CA MET A 153 -12.24 13.32 -1.57
C MET A 153 -11.50 14.36 -0.73
N VAL A 154 -12.24 15.32 -0.21
CA VAL A 154 -11.72 16.34 0.71
C VAL A 154 -12.45 16.18 2.04
N ALA A 155 -11.72 16.07 3.14
CA ALA A 155 -12.31 16.04 4.47
C ALA A 155 -13.15 17.32 4.71
N ALA A 156 -14.19 17.20 5.55
CA ALA A 156 -15.13 18.30 5.78
C ALA A 156 -14.47 19.61 6.27
N ASN A 157 -13.33 19.50 6.96
CA ASN A 157 -12.53 20.64 7.42
C ASN A 157 -11.53 21.16 6.35
N GLY A 158 -11.48 20.55 5.15
CA GLY A 158 -10.55 20.92 4.08
C GLY A 158 -9.08 20.53 4.30
N GLN A 159 -8.75 19.92 5.43
CA GLN A 159 -7.36 19.69 5.85
C GLN A 159 -6.78 18.35 5.39
N ALA A 160 -7.59 17.44 4.88
CA ALA A 160 -7.13 16.17 4.31
C ALA A 160 -7.73 15.96 2.92
N ARG A 161 -6.93 15.42 2.02
CA ARG A 161 -7.32 15.04 0.66
C ARG A 161 -6.94 13.59 0.43
N THR A 162 -7.87 12.80 -0.12
CA THR A 162 -7.69 11.38 -0.39
C THR A 162 -8.08 11.09 -1.83
N LEU A 163 -7.18 10.43 -2.57
CA LEU A 163 -7.48 9.83 -3.87
C LEU A 163 -7.60 8.32 -3.66
N ARG A 164 -8.79 7.77 -3.84
CA ARG A 164 -9.00 6.32 -3.78
C ARG A 164 -8.55 5.69 -5.09
N MET A 165 -7.32 5.20 -5.08
CA MET A 165 -6.67 4.59 -6.25
C MET A 165 -7.24 3.21 -6.55
N LEU A 166 -7.46 2.37 -5.51
CA LEU A 166 -8.14 1.08 -5.63
C LEU A 166 -9.31 1.02 -4.66
N THR A 167 -10.39 0.42 -5.14
CA THR A 167 -11.65 0.22 -4.42
C THR A 167 -12.11 -1.23 -4.58
N LYS A 168 -13.18 -1.61 -3.94
CA LYS A 168 -13.80 -2.94 -4.07
C LYS A 168 -14.14 -3.29 -5.52
N ALA A 169 -14.51 -2.31 -6.34
CA ALA A 169 -14.80 -2.53 -7.77
C ALA A 169 -13.58 -3.01 -8.59
N ASP A 170 -12.38 -2.78 -8.09
CA ASP A 170 -11.15 -3.26 -8.74
C ASP A 170 -10.89 -4.75 -8.49
N ASP A 171 -11.52 -5.35 -7.46
CA ASP A 171 -11.52 -6.79 -7.18
C ASP A 171 -10.11 -7.40 -7.01
N VAL A 172 -9.25 -6.69 -6.29
CA VAL A 172 -7.87 -7.10 -6.02
C VAL A 172 -7.64 -7.51 -4.56
N GLY A 173 -8.71 -7.52 -3.74
CA GLY A 173 -8.72 -7.96 -2.35
C GLY A 173 -8.35 -6.89 -1.32
N PHE A 174 -7.95 -5.69 -1.75
CA PHE A 174 -7.63 -4.55 -0.88
C PHE A 174 -7.97 -3.21 -1.56
N GLY A 175 -8.15 -2.17 -0.75
CA GLY A 175 -8.23 -0.79 -1.22
C GLY A 175 -6.89 -0.07 -1.08
N PHE A 176 -6.63 0.92 -1.94
CA PHE A 176 -5.40 1.73 -1.89
C PHE A 176 -5.75 3.21 -2.07
N SER A 177 -5.19 4.06 -1.23
CA SER A 177 -5.42 5.51 -1.27
C SER A 177 -4.11 6.29 -1.20
N ASP A 178 -4.04 7.37 -1.98
CA ASP A 178 -3.03 8.42 -1.87
C ASP A 178 -3.62 9.54 -1.01
N VAL A 179 -2.97 9.88 0.11
CA VAL A 179 -3.52 10.75 1.16
C VAL A 179 -2.57 11.89 1.49
N HIS A 180 -3.12 13.09 1.55
CA HIS A 180 -2.40 14.31 1.94
C HIS A 180 -3.09 14.99 3.11
N PHE A 181 -2.34 15.28 4.18
CA PHE A 181 -2.76 16.14 5.28
C PHE A 181 -2.03 17.46 5.21
N ALA A 182 -2.75 18.57 5.35
CA ALA A 182 -2.13 19.89 5.50
C ALA A 182 -1.46 20.03 6.87
N ALA A 183 -0.43 20.85 6.96
CA ALA A 183 0.19 21.22 8.23
C ALA A 183 -0.85 21.72 9.23
N GLY A 184 -0.81 21.22 10.47
CA GLY A 184 -1.77 21.52 11.53
C GLY A 184 -3.09 20.74 11.45
N ALA A 185 -3.26 19.88 10.43
CA ALA A 185 -4.43 18.99 10.35
C ALA A 185 -4.46 18.02 11.52
N GLU A 186 -5.65 17.79 12.05
CA GLU A 186 -5.89 16.78 13.09
C GLU A 186 -7.15 15.99 12.74
N ALA A 187 -7.09 14.65 12.85
CA ALA A 187 -8.20 13.75 12.64
C ALA A 187 -8.25 12.69 13.73
N THR A 188 -9.44 12.47 14.30
CA THR A 188 -9.73 11.35 15.18
C THR A 188 -10.49 10.31 14.37
N LEU A 189 -9.97 9.10 14.32
CA LEU A 189 -10.41 8.02 13.43
C LEU A 189 -10.59 6.73 14.25
N TRP A 190 -11.54 5.89 13.81
CA TRP A 190 -11.77 4.58 14.39
C TRP A 190 -12.36 3.62 13.33
N TYR A 191 -11.50 2.91 12.62
CA TYR A 191 -11.90 1.99 11.54
C TYR A 191 -12.42 0.66 12.07
N LYS A 192 -13.63 0.68 12.66
CA LYS A 192 -14.33 -0.46 13.30
C LYS A 192 -14.49 -1.67 12.39
N HIS A 193 -14.44 -1.48 11.07
CA HIS A 193 -14.78 -2.46 10.05
C HIS A 193 -13.66 -2.73 9.07
N HIS A 194 -12.46 -2.20 9.32
CA HIS A 194 -11.32 -2.34 8.41
C HIS A 194 -10.00 -2.42 9.19
N TRP A 195 -9.05 -3.12 8.60
CA TRP A 195 -7.64 -2.89 8.85
C TRP A 195 -7.17 -1.77 7.93
N GLU A 196 -6.34 -0.90 8.44
CA GLU A 196 -5.65 0.13 7.67
C GLU A 196 -4.16 0.08 7.96
N ALA A 197 -3.36 0.06 6.88
CA ALA A 197 -1.91 0.26 6.96
C ALA A 197 -1.56 1.57 6.27
N ASN A 198 -0.79 2.40 6.94
CA ASN A 198 -0.35 3.71 6.47
C ASN A 198 1.16 3.74 6.34
N HIS A 199 1.70 4.22 5.22
CA HIS A 199 3.12 4.40 5.00
C HIS A 199 3.43 5.87 4.73
N ILE A 200 4.26 6.49 5.58
CA ILE A 200 4.61 7.90 5.46
C ILE A 200 5.66 8.09 4.38
N ILE A 201 5.31 8.85 3.34
CA ILE A 201 6.18 9.19 2.21
C ILE A 201 6.98 10.46 2.51
N SER A 202 6.30 11.49 3.01
CA SER A 202 6.92 12.77 3.35
C SER A 202 6.16 13.50 4.45
N GLY A 203 6.82 14.49 5.06
CA GLY A 203 6.26 15.25 6.16
C GLY A 203 6.49 14.62 7.52
N THR A 204 6.01 15.31 8.57
CA THR A 204 6.16 14.89 9.97
C THR A 204 4.86 15.09 10.74
N GLY A 205 4.63 14.26 11.73
CA GLY A 205 3.43 14.31 12.57
C GLY A 205 3.50 13.37 13.76
N GLU A 206 2.35 13.08 14.30
CA GLU A 206 2.17 12.17 15.42
C GLU A 206 0.91 11.33 15.22
N VAL A 207 0.95 10.06 15.59
CA VAL A 207 -0.22 9.22 15.79
C VAL A 207 -0.33 8.83 17.26
N THR A 208 -1.53 8.98 17.85
CA THR A 208 -1.81 8.66 19.26
C THR A 208 -2.88 7.58 19.33
N ASP A 209 -2.60 6.49 20.03
CA ASP A 209 -3.62 5.53 20.45
C ASP A 209 -4.45 6.15 21.58
N LEU A 210 -5.73 6.39 21.34
CA LEU A 210 -6.62 7.04 22.29
C LEU A 210 -7.11 6.10 23.41
N THR A 211 -6.84 4.80 23.30
CA THR A 211 -7.14 3.81 24.36
C THR A 211 -6.03 3.78 25.42
N THR A 212 -4.78 3.82 24.97
CA THR A 212 -3.61 3.72 25.84
C THR A 212 -2.97 5.06 26.16
N GLY A 213 -3.21 6.07 25.35
CA GLY A 213 -2.55 7.38 25.38
C GLY A 213 -1.13 7.39 24.83
N GLN A 214 -0.65 6.26 24.27
CA GLN A 214 0.68 6.18 23.69
C GLN A 214 0.72 6.90 22.34
N SER A 215 1.79 7.66 22.11
CA SER A 215 2.03 8.39 20.87
C SER A 215 3.32 7.95 20.20
N TRP A 216 3.35 8.06 18.86
CA TRP A 216 4.51 7.78 18.03
C TRP A 216 4.69 8.89 16.99
N THR A 217 5.95 9.23 16.73
CA THR A 217 6.32 10.16 15.66
C THR A 217 6.05 9.54 14.30
N LEU A 218 5.46 10.32 13.41
CA LEU A 218 5.32 10.02 12.00
C LEU A 218 6.38 10.79 11.21
N GLU A 219 7.16 10.08 10.43
CA GLU A 219 8.21 10.61 9.54
C GLU A 219 8.41 9.66 8.35
N PRO A 220 9.11 10.09 7.27
CA PRO A 220 9.30 9.24 6.10
C PRO A 220 9.90 7.87 6.43
N GLY A 221 9.27 6.80 5.92
CA GLY A 221 9.66 5.41 6.18
C GLY A 221 9.07 4.81 7.45
N VAL A 222 8.19 5.51 8.14
CA VAL A 222 7.37 4.94 9.23
C VAL A 222 6.09 4.35 8.65
N GLY A 223 5.77 3.12 9.06
CA GLY A 223 4.47 2.50 8.84
C GLY A 223 3.67 2.42 10.15
N TYR A 224 2.44 2.92 10.19
CA TYR A 224 1.52 2.70 11.30
C TYR A 224 0.29 1.91 10.83
N ASN A 225 -0.16 0.99 11.67
CA ASN A 225 -1.17 0.00 11.32
C ASN A 225 -2.24 -0.02 12.41
N VAL A 226 -3.50 0.13 12.00
CA VAL A 226 -4.66 0.23 12.88
C VAL A 226 -5.77 -0.72 12.45
N GLY A 227 -6.57 -1.15 13.38
CA GLY A 227 -7.67 -2.05 13.13
C GLY A 227 -8.92 -1.74 13.96
N PRO A 228 -9.88 -2.68 14.01
CA PRO A 228 -11.20 -2.46 14.58
C PRO A 228 -11.23 -1.99 16.04
N LYS A 229 -10.20 -2.29 16.83
CA LYS A 229 -10.11 -1.88 18.25
C LYS A 229 -9.33 -0.58 18.47
N ASP A 230 -8.70 -0.02 17.42
CA ASP A 230 -7.73 1.06 17.55
C ASP A 230 -8.37 2.43 17.23
N ARG A 231 -8.96 3.06 18.23
CA ARG A 231 -9.34 4.46 18.12
C ARG A 231 -8.08 5.30 18.26
N HIS A 232 -7.78 6.12 17.24
CA HIS A 232 -6.53 6.86 17.17
C HIS A 232 -6.73 8.29 16.69
N ARG A 233 -5.72 9.12 16.94
CA ARG A 233 -5.65 10.49 16.46
C ARG A 233 -4.37 10.68 15.65
N VAL A 234 -4.49 11.23 14.46
CA VAL A 234 -3.37 11.67 13.64
C VAL A 234 -3.30 13.20 13.70
N ARG A 235 -2.10 13.72 13.90
CA ARG A 235 -1.81 15.16 13.88
C ARG A 235 -0.62 15.43 12.96
N ALA A 236 -0.80 16.26 11.96
CA ALA A 236 0.25 16.67 11.03
C ALA A 236 0.99 17.90 11.58
N HIS A 237 2.31 17.81 11.74
CA HIS A 237 3.14 18.96 12.11
C HIS A 237 3.55 19.79 10.88
N THR A 238 3.83 19.09 9.79
CA THR A 238 4.05 19.66 8.45
C THR A 238 3.04 19.06 7.48
N ASP A 239 3.03 19.47 6.22
CA ASP A 239 2.26 18.74 5.20
C ASP A 239 2.74 17.29 5.16
N ILE A 240 1.82 16.33 5.30
CA ILE A 240 2.10 14.90 5.23
C ILE A 240 1.55 14.33 3.92
N HIS A 241 2.38 13.57 3.22
CA HIS A 241 1.96 12.66 2.15
C HIS A 241 2.18 11.22 2.63
N LEU A 242 1.14 10.42 2.55
CA LEU A 242 1.18 8.99 2.87
C LEU A 242 0.31 8.18 1.91
N VAL A 243 0.51 6.88 1.88
CA VAL A 243 -0.43 5.94 1.26
C VAL A 243 -1.10 5.11 2.33
N SER A 244 -2.39 4.82 2.12
CA SER A 244 -3.20 3.95 3.00
C SER A 244 -3.68 2.73 2.23
N VAL A 245 -3.59 1.55 2.85
CA VAL A 245 -4.12 0.29 2.35
C VAL A 245 -5.21 -0.21 3.28
N PHE A 246 -6.40 -0.52 2.74
CA PHE A 246 -7.55 -0.98 3.49
C PHE A 246 -7.91 -2.44 3.18
N CYS A 247 -8.18 -3.22 4.21
CA CYS A 247 -8.78 -4.55 4.08
C CYS A 247 -9.85 -4.75 5.17
N PRO A 248 -11.09 -5.07 4.78
CA PRO A 248 -11.62 -5.18 3.41
C PRO A 248 -11.47 -3.90 2.57
N PRO A 249 -11.50 -4.01 1.21
CA PRO A 249 -11.45 -2.83 0.34
C PRO A 249 -12.68 -1.95 0.51
N LEU A 250 -12.49 -0.63 0.37
CA LEU A 250 -13.56 0.35 0.42
C LEU A 250 -14.38 0.36 -0.89
N GLU A 251 -15.67 0.68 -0.82
CA GLU A 251 -16.52 0.86 -2.01
C GLU A 251 -16.12 2.08 -2.85
N GLY A 252 -15.52 3.11 -2.21
CA GLY A 252 -14.99 4.29 -2.88
C GLY A 252 -15.77 5.59 -2.67
N HIS A 253 -16.91 5.54 -2.04
CA HIS A 253 -17.79 6.70 -1.79
C HIS A 253 -18.07 6.98 -0.31
N GLU A 254 -17.52 6.14 0.59
CA GLU A 254 -17.75 6.27 2.03
C GLU A 254 -17.17 7.56 2.58
N LEU A 255 -17.92 8.17 3.47
CA LEU A 255 -17.50 9.28 4.32
C LEU A 255 -17.36 8.77 5.75
N HIS A 256 -16.49 9.40 6.52
CA HIS A 256 -16.39 9.11 7.95
C HIS A 256 -17.69 9.48 8.67
N ASP A 257 -18.13 8.60 9.55
CA ASP A 257 -19.21 8.89 10.50
C ASP A 257 -18.72 9.77 11.68
N ALA A 258 -19.59 9.98 12.66
CA ALA A 258 -19.27 10.80 13.85
C ALA A 258 -18.14 10.22 14.72
N ASP A 259 -17.87 8.93 14.63
CA ASP A 259 -16.77 8.25 15.33
C ASP A 259 -15.47 8.21 14.50
N GLY A 260 -15.49 8.72 13.28
CA GLY A 260 -14.37 8.61 12.33
C GLY A 260 -14.25 7.22 11.69
N ALA A 261 -15.34 6.44 11.65
CA ALA A 261 -15.38 5.15 10.99
C ALA A 261 -15.89 5.26 9.54
N LEU A 262 -15.50 4.28 8.73
CA LEU A 262 -16.07 4.03 7.41
C LEU A 262 -17.06 2.87 7.47
N ALA A 263 -18.07 2.89 6.60
CA ALA A 263 -19.08 1.84 6.53
C ALA A 263 -18.43 0.46 6.23
N PRO A 264 -18.95 -0.65 6.77
CA PRO A 264 -18.45 -1.98 6.47
C PRO A 264 -18.70 -2.35 5.00
N SER A 265 -17.74 -3.04 4.38
CA SER A 265 -17.85 -3.54 3.00
C SER A 265 -17.89 -5.08 2.94
N ASP A 266 -17.08 -5.75 3.73
CA ASP A 266 -16.92 -7.22 3.78
C ASP A 266 -16.45 -7.65 5.19
N PRO A 267 -16.40 -8.96 5.51
CA PRO A 267 -15.85 -9.44 6.78
C PRO A 267 -14.39 -9.03 6.98
N VAL A 268 -14.08 -8.55 8.17
CA VAL A 268 -12.73 -8.09 8.55
C VAL A 268 -11.82 -9.29 8.80
N PRO A 269 -10.59 -9.33 8.26
CA PRO A 269 -9.59 -10.32 8.61
C PRO A 269 -9.28 -10.34 10.12
N PRO A 270 -8.81 -11.48 10.67
CA PRO A 270 -8.63 -11.65 12.12
C PRO A 270 -7.58 -10.72 12.75
N GLY A 271 -6.62 -10.24 11.95
CA GLY A 271 -5.52 -9.44 12.47
C GLY A 271 -4.38 -10.27 13.08
N PRO A 272 -3.39 -9.59 13.70
CA PRO A 272 -2.28 -10.26 14.38
C PRO A 272 -2.75 -11.13 15.54
N GLU A 273 -1.98 -12.18 15.85
CA GLU A 273 -2.24 -13.02 17.01
C GLU A 273 -2.22 -12.17 18.30
N GLY A 274 -3.26 -12.34 19.11
CA GLY A 274 -3.42 -11.60 20.39
C GLY A 274 -4.00 -10.19 20.26
N TYR A 275 -4.41 -9.77 19.06
CA TYR A 275 -5.06 -8.47 18.82
C TYR A 275 -6.44 -8.36 19.46
#